data_da4efe4a8b2be47ca88d154e7583185c
#
_entry.id   da4efe4a8b2be47ca88d154e7583185c
#
_cell.length_a   1.000
_cell.length_b   1.000
_cell.length_c   1.000
_cell.angle_alpha   90.00
_cell.angle_beta   90.00
_cell.angle_gamma   90.00
#
_symmetry.space_group_name_H-M   'P 1'
#
loop_
_entity.id
_entity.type
_entity.pdbx_description
1 polymer ?
#
loop_
_entity_poly.entity_id
_entity_poly.type
_entity_poly.pdbx_seq_one_letter_code
_entity_poly.pdbx_strand_id
1 'polypeptide(L)'
;ASGIRFDVNKATLKPESMGILNEIASLMKEHPEINFSVEGHTDSDGDEVSNQSLSEQRAATVVNTLREMGIDAGRMTSKGWGESKPLDSNTTTEGKANNRRVEFVRS
;
A
#
# COMPACT_ATOMS: atom_id res chain seq x y z
N ALA A 1 3.66 -9.21 8.51
CA ALA A 1 3.26 -9.38 7.13
C ALA A 1 3.87 -8.27 6.29
N SER A 2 4.52 -8.62 5.24
CA SER A 2 5.05 -7.65 4.31
C SER A 2 3.93 -7.05 3.49
N GLY A 3 3.91 -5.73 3.40
CA GLY A 3 2.99 -5.03 2.52
C GLY A 3 3.41 -5.14 1.06
N ILE A 4 2.66 -4.48 0.21
CA ILE A 4 2.97 -4.37 -1.21
C ILE A 4 4.04 -3.30 -1.40
N ARG A 5 5.10 -3.61 -2.13
CA ARG A 5 6.23 -2.69 -2.34
C ARG A 5 6.20 -2.04 -3.71
N PHE A 6 6.79 -0.85 -3.79
CA PHE A 6 6.80 -0.01 -4.98
C PHE A 6 8.20 0.45 -5.33
N ASP A 7 8.44 0.66 -6.61
CA ASP A 7 9.67 1.30 -7.09
C ASP A 7 9.69 2.79 -6.75
N VAL A 8 10.87 3.39 -6.83
CA VAL A 8 11.07 4.81 -6.56
C VAL A 8 10.14 5.65 -7.43
N ASN A 9 9.45 6.59 -6.81
CA ASN A 9 8.55 7.56 -7.46
C ASN A 9 7.40 6.93 -8.26
N LYS A 10 7.06 5.67 -8.01
CA LYS A 10 5.98 4.99 -8.74
C LYS A 10 4.85 4.56 -7.82
N ALA A 11 3.63 4.64 -8.35
CA ALA A 11 2.42 4.12 -7.72
C ALA A 11 1.79 3.00 -8.57
N THR A 12 2.55 2.45 -9.53
CA THR A 12 2.11 1.32 -10.34
C THR A 12 2.52 0.01 -9.69
N LEU A 13 1.62 -0.98 -9.72
CA LEU A 13 1.88 -2.28 -9.12
C LEU A 13 2.86 -3.10 -9.96
N LYS A 14 3.75 -3.81 -9.27
CA LYS A 14 4.62 -4.78 -9.90
C LYS A 14 3.84 -6.06 -10.16
N PRO A 15 4.21 -6.84 -11.21
CA PRO A 15 3.50 -8.09 -11.50
C PRO A 15 3.45 -9.07 -10.32
N GLU A 16 4.50 -9.16 -9.52
CA GLU A 16 4.54 -10.05 -8.35
C GLU A 16 3.55 -9.64 -7.26
N SER A 17 3.13 -8.37 -7.24
CA SER A 17 2.14 -7.90 -6.27
C SER A 17 0.74 -8.40 -6.56
N MET A 18 0.47 -8.78 -7.81
CA MET A 18 -0.87 -9.27 -8.18
C MET A 18 -1.22 -10.57 -7.46
N GLY A 19 -0.24 -11.45 -7.24
CA GLY A 19 -0.47 -12.68 -6.47
C GLY A 19 -0.87 -12.38 -5.03
N ILE A 20 -0.21 -11.41 -4.39
CA ILE A 20 -0.53 -10.98 -3.03
C ILE A 20 -1.94 -10.40 -2.98
N LEU A 21 -2.29 -9.55 -3.94
CA LEU A 21 -3.62 -8.93 -3.99
C LEU A 21 -4.73 -9.96 -4.24
N ASN A 22 -4.47 -10.97 -5.07
CA ASN A 22 -5.41 -12.06 -5.27
C ASN A 22 -5.67 -12.83 -3.97
N GLU A 23 -4.63 -13.08 -3.17
CA GLU A 23 -4.78 -13.73 -1.87
C GLU A 23 -5.60 -12.87 -0.91
N ILE A 24 -5.33 -11.58 -0.86
CA ILE A 24 -6.08 -10.64 0.00
C ILE A 24 -7.54 -10.58 -0.43
N ALA A 25 -7.80 -10.51 -1.74
CA ALA A 25 -9.17 -10.51 -2.25
C ALA A 25 -9.93 -11.78 -1.87
N SER A 26 -9.28 -12.94 -2.00
CA SER A 26 -9.87 -14.22 -1.59
C SER A 26 -10.19 -14.26 -0.10
N LEU A 27 -9.26 -13.78 0.73
CA LEU A 27 -9.45 -13.70 2.18
C LEU A 27 -10.65 -12.81 2.52
N MET A 28 -10.76 -11.65 1.89
CA MET A 28 -11.87 -10.73 2.13
C MET A 28 -13.21 -11.29 1.68
N LYS A 29 -13.24 -12.05 0.59
CA LYS A 29 -14.46 -12.72 0.12
C LYS A 29 -14.92 -13.82 1.06
N GLU A 30 -13.97 -14.57 1.64
CA GLU A 30 -14.25 -15.62 2.61
C GLU A 30 -14.69 -15.05 3.96
N HIS A 31 -14.25 -13.84 4.30
CA HIS A 31 -14.49 -13.20 5.59
C HIS A 31 -15.16 -11.83 5.40
N PRO A 32 -16.47 -11.80 5.12
CA PRO A 32 -17.16 -10.52 4.87
C PRO A 32 -17.12 -9.55 6.05
N GLU A 33 -16.81 -10.04 7.24
CA GLU A 33 -16.69 -9.20 8.45
C GLU A 33 -15.38 -8.41 8.52
N ILE A 34 -14.37 -8.76 7.69
CA ILE A 34 -13.07 -8.10 7.72
C ILE A 34 -13.09 -6.85 6.83
N ASN A 35 -12.68 -5.73 7.40
CA ASN A 35 -12.45 -4.47 6.70
C ASN A 35 -11.01 -4.02 6.92
N PHE A 36 -10.44 -3.31 5.94
CA PHE A 36 -9.08 -2.82 6.02
C PHE A 36 -8.98 -1.32 5.79
N SER A 37 -8.04 -0.70 6.52
CA SER A 37 -7.44 0.57 6.11
C SER A 37 -6.21 0.23 5.26
N VAL A 38 -6.18 0.71 4.03
CA VAL A 38 -5.07 0.51 3.09
C VAL A 38 -4.17 1.73 3.19
N GLU A 39 -2.96 1.55 3.70
CA GLU A 39 -2.10 2.67 4.10
C GLU A 39 -0.81 2.70 3.29
N GLY A 40 -0.61 3.80 2.58
CA GLY A 40 0.55 3.99 1.73
C GLY A 40 1.67 4.72 2.43
N HIS A 41 2.90 4.36 2.05
CA HIS A 41 4.13 4.91 2.63
C HIS A 41 5.18 5.17 1.56
N THR A 42 6.13 6.05 1.88
CA THR A 42 7.28 6.34 1.04
C THR A 42 8.57 6.24 1.86
N ASP A 43 9.71 6.22 1.17
CA ASP A 43 10.98 6.55 1.81
C ASP A 43 11.07 8.07 2.01
N SER A 44 12.18 8.57 2.56
CA SER A 44 12.35 9.98 2.84
C SER A 44 13.04 10.76 1.72
N ASP A 45 13.30 10.14 0.58
CA ASP A 45 13.91 10.83 -0.56
C ASP A 45 12.91 11.79 -1.20
N GLY A 46 13.38 13.00 -1.51
CA GLY A 46 12.59 13.99 -2.20
C GLY A 46 11.75 14.87 -1.27
N ASP A 47 10.76 15.51 -1.85
CA ASP A 47 9.94 16.50 -1.18
C ASP A 47 8.84 15.83 -0.33
N GLU A 48 8.67 16.31 0.89
CA GLU A 48 7.69 15.76 1.84
C GLU A 48 6.26 15.84 1.30
N VAL A 49 5.89 16.95 0.66
CA VAL A 49 4.54 17.14 0.10
C VAL A 49 4.30 16.15 -1.05
N SER A 50 5.30 16.00 -1.92
CA SER A 50 5.23 15.03 -3.02
C SER A 50 5.12 13.60 -2.51
N ASN A 51 5.85 13.28 -1.44
CA ASN A 51 5.80 11.96 -0.81
C ASN A 51 4.43 11.68 -0.19
N GLN A 52 3.80 12.68 0.41
CA GLN A 52 2.44 12.54 0.93
C GLN A 52 1.48 12.19 -0.20
N SER A 53 1.53 12.91 -1.32
CA SER A 53 0.70 12.64 -2.49
C SER A 53 0.97 11.25 -3.07
N LEU A 54 2.24 10.87 -3.19
CA LEU A 54 2.64 9.57 -3.72
C LEU A 54 2.11 8.42 -2.85
N SER A 55 2.17 8.57 -1.51
CA SER A 55 1.67 7.56 -0.60
C SER A 55 0.16 7.38 -0.73
N GLU A 56 -0.57 8.47 -0.92
CA GLU A 56 -2.02 8.42 -1.17
C GLU A 56 -2.33 7.71 -2.48
N GLN A 57 -1.55 8.00 -3.53
CA GLN A 57 -1.72 7.35 -4.83
C GLN A 57 -1.43 5.85 -4.76
N ARG A 58 -0.41 5.44 -4.00
CA ARG A 58 -0.09 4.04 -3.79
C ARG A 58 -1.24 3.30 -3.10
N ALA A 59 -1.80 3.87 -2.06
CA ALA A 59 -2.95 3.29 -1.38
C ALA A 59 -4.16 3.21 -2.30
N ALA A 60 -4.42 4.27 -3.08
CA ALA A 60 -5.53 4.30 -4.02
C ALA A 60 -5.39 3.24 -5.12
N THR A 61 -4.18 3.04 -5.64
CA THR A 61 -3.91 2.00 -6.64
C THR A 61 -4.29 0.62 -6.12
N VAL A 62 -3.93 0.31 -4.88
CA VAL A 62 -4.24 -0.98 -4.26
C VAL A 62 -5.76 -1.14 -4.07
N VAL A 63 -6.42 -0.11 -3.54
CA VAL A 63 -7.89 -0.13 -3.36
C VAL A 63 -8.60 -0.35 -4.69
N ASN A 64 -8.20 0.40 -5.72
CA ASN A 64 -8.82 0.27 -7.05
C ASN A 64 -8.63 -1.12 -7.64
N THR A 65 -7.45 -1.71 -7.46
CA THR A 65 -7.17 -3.07 -7.95
C THR A 65 -8.04 -4.10 -7.23
N LEU A 66 -8.19 -3.98 -5.90
CA LEU A 66 -9.06 -4.89 -5.14
C LEU A 66 -10.54 -4.73 -5.53
N ARG A 67 -10.98 -3.51 -5.83
CA ARG A 67 -12.34 -3.29 -6.35
C ARG A 67 -12.55 -4.00 -7.68
N GLU A 68 -11.58 -3.95 -8.57
CA GLU A 68 -11.63 -4.68 -9.85
C GLU A 68 -11.68 -6.19 -9.65
N MET A 69 -11.14 -6.67 -8.54
CA MET A 69 -11.20 -8.08 -8.16
C MET A 69 -12.52 -8.46 -7.45
N GLY A 70 -13.44 -7.52 -7.31
CA GLY A 70 -14.76 -7.77 -6.77
C GLY A 70 -14.97 -7.44 -5.29
N ILE A 71 -14.02 -6.71 -4.68
CA ILE A 71 -14.18 -6.29 -3.28
C ILE A 71 -14.94 -4.96 -3.24
N ASP A 72 -15.97 -4.89 -2.39
CA ASP A 72 -16.77 -3.68 -2.20
C ASP A 72 -15.90 -2.56 -1.61
N ALA A 73 -15.95 -1.39 -2.23
CA ALA A 73 -15.22 -0.21 -1.78
C ALA A 73 -15.57 0.18 -0.34
N GLY A 74 -16.79 -0.10 0.13
CA GLY A 74 -17.20 0.19 1.50
C GLY A 74 -16.47 -0.61 2.56
N ARG A 75 -15.72 -1.63 2.16
CA ARG A 75 -14.92 -2.46 3.07
C ARG A 75 -13.48 -1.97 3.22
N MET A 76 -13.11 -0.94 2.47
CA MET A 76 -11.75 -0.43 2.43
C MET A 76 -11.74 1.09 2.60
N THR A 77 -10.79 1.58 3.39
CA THR A 77 -10.44 2.99 3.41
C THR A 77 -9.00 3.12 2.95
N SER A 78 -8.62 4.27 2.40
CA SER A 78 -7.25 4.50 1.97
C SER A 78 -6.67 5.71 2.70
N LYS A 79 -5.37 5.63 3.03
CA LYS A 79 -4.67 6.70 3.72
C LYS A 79 -3.21 6.73 3.28
N GLY A 80 -2.67 7.93 3.13
CA GLY A 80 -1.25 8.13 2.88
C GLY A 80 -0.56 8.71 4.10
N TRP A 81 0.55 8.11 4.49
CA TRP A 81 1.37 8.57 5.60
C TRP A 81 2.63 9.31 5.13
N GLY A 82 2.89 9.34 3.80
CA GLY A 82 4.11 9.92 3.28
C GLY A 82 5.32 9.20 3.86
N GLU A 83 6.31 9.98 4.30
CA GLU A 83 7.53 9.45 4.90
C GLU A 83 7.48 9.39 6.43
N SER A 84 6.35 9.70 7.05
CA SER A 84 6.25 9.91 8.51
C SER A 84 6.29 8.64 9.35
N LYS A 85 6.10 7.46 8.74
CA LYS A 85 6.09 6.18 9.45
C LYS A 85 7.05 5.18 8.81
N PRO A 86 8.36 5.39 8.95
CA PRO A 86 9.33 4.46 8.38
C PRO A 86 9.28 3.11 9.09
N LEU A 87 9.36 2.04 8.29
CA LEU A 87 9.48 0.68 8.79
C LEU A 87 10.94 0.31 9.01
N ASP A 88 11.84 0.91 8.24
CA ASP A 88 13.25 0.59 8.19
C ASP A 88 14.05 1.87 8.00
N SER A 89 15.37 1.74 7.89
CA SER A 89 16.28 2.88 7.72
C SER A 89 16.08 3.57 6.37
N ASN A 90 16.09 4.89 6.37
CA ASN A 90 16.10 5.71 5.15
C ASN A 90 17.53 6.03 4.68
N THR A 91 18.55 5.43 5.31
CA THR A 91 19.96 5.65 4.96
C THR A 91 20.54 4.53 4.09
N THR A 92 19.84 3.41 3.94
CA THR A 92 20.27 2.28 3.11
C THR A 92 19.32 2.07 1.96
N THR A 93 19.81 1.52 0.85
CA THR A 93 18.99 1.18 -0.31
C THR A 93 17.89 0.17 0.07
N GLU A 94 18.26 -0.84 0.84
CA GLU A 94 17.32 -1.86 1.29
C GLU A 94 16.26 -1.28 2.23
N GLY A 95 16.66 -0.45 3.17
CA GLY A 95 15.74 0.18 4.11
C GLY A 95 14.73 1.08 3.40
N LYS A 96 15.22 1.87 2.43
CA LYS A 96 14.34 2.71 1.60
C LYS A 96 13.32 1.86 0.83
N ALA A 97 13.76 0.75 0.24
CA ALA A 97 12.87 -0.16 -0.48
C ALA A 97 11.79 -0.72 0.44
N ASN A 98 12.13 -1.04 1.68
CA ASN A 98 11.17 -1.52 2.67
C ASN A 98 10.16 -0.43 3.08
N ASN A 99 10.55 0.84 3.01
CA ASN A 99 9.67 1.95 3.35
C ASN A 99 8.67 2.29 2.22
N ARG A 100 9.00 1.97 0.97
CA ARG A 100 8.11 2.18 -0.19
C ARG A 100 7.09 1.05 -0.28
N ARG A 101 6.02 1.18 0.51
CA ARG A 101 5.06 0.07 0.67
C ARG A 101 3.62 0.55 0.87
N VAL A 102 2.70 -0.37 0.73
CA VAL A 102 1.31 -0.24 1.19
C VAL A 102 1.05 -1.36 2.19
N GLU A 103 0.48 -1.02 3.32
CA GLU A 103 0.12 -1.96 4.38
C GLU A 103 -1.39 -2.08 4.51
N PHE A 104 -1.84 -3.23 4.99
CA PHE A 104 -3.25 -3.48 5.27
C PHE A 104 -3.43 -3.55 6.78
N VAL A 105 -4.20 -2.61 7.32
CA VAL A 105 -4.47 -2.52 8.74
C VAL A 105 -5.95 -2.83 8.95
N ARG A 106 -6.23 -3.85 9.74
CA ARG A 106 -7.62 -4.22 10.02
C ARG A 106 -8.32 -3.10 10.80
N SER A 107 -9.44 -2.67 10.27
CA SER A 107 -10.22 -1.60 10.90
C SER A 107 -11.45 -2.13 11.65
#